data_dc5561c4b68a37a74b48d15226eac8e4
#
_entry.id   dc5561c4b68a37a74b48d15226eac8e4
#
_cell.length_a   1.000
_cell.length_b   1.000
_cell.length_c   1.000
_cell.angle_alpha   90.00
_cell.angle_beta   90.00
_cell.angle_gamma   90.00
#
_symmetry.space_group_name_H-M   'P 1'
#
loop_
_entity.id
_entity.type
_entity.pdbx_description
1 polymer ?
#
loop_
_entity_poly.entity_id
_entity_poly.type
_entity_poly.pdbx_seq_one_letter_code
_entity_poly.pdbx_strand_id
1 'polypeptide(L)'
;GMLVNAGGTLSVQGSVQELKRAVFRGGTTLLGAAEQKAEFILSGGTAHLADGLAEGSTVEGGAGVFSAQSFSGAAVNDYGAVLWDGADGSAYRGVYGAGYYPTDYSPDWAGTVPSAVWDALNAENPYENDWFAGTLTLENTHAPELLPWGGAHLRVLGENTVGGTLGGTGLLFTGGGSLAAGELSVWSLGSVRAPLLAVQDGTNVRCGALHMGSNAEEKGTLLVESGSLTVGGEFWLQNAALTVTGGELTLAGDASIDRGEVHISGGTVSFEHGLWLGEGDIVITGGTVIVPGGEAGLTAENGKVTISGGAVREP
;
A
#
# COMPACT_ATOMS: atom_id res chain seq x y z
N GLY A 1 5.33 35.08 1.59
CA GLY A 1 3.95 35.52 1.58
C GLY A 1 2.97 34.49 2.06
N MET A 2 1.75 34.87 2.28
CA MET A 2 0.63 33.98 2.62
C MET A 2 -0.51 34.20 1.63
N LEU A 3 -1.08 33.11 1.13
CA LEU A 3 -2.27 33.10 0.27
C LEU A 3 -3.42 32.46 1.04
N VAL A 4 -4.60 33.05 0.98
CA VAL A 4 -5.82 32.48 1.56
C VAL A 4 -6.94 32.57 0.52
N ASN A 5 -7.55 31.41 0.20
CA ASN A 5 -8.81 31.39 -0.56
C ASN A 5 -9.90 30.81 0.36
N ALA A 6 -10.88 31.65 0.67
CA ALA A 6 -12.02 31.29 1.50
C ALA A 6 -13.32 31.05 0.69
N GLY A 7 -13.26 31.24 -0.63
CA GLY A 7 -14.38 31.05 -1.56
C GLY A 7 -14.15 31.75 -2.90
N GLY A 8 -14.98 31.42 -3.88
CA GLY A 8 -14.82 31.94 -5.24
C GLY A 8 -13.70 31.26 -6.03
N THR A 9 -13.28 31.87 -7.15
CA THR A 9 -12.22 31.34 -8.01
C THR A 9 -11.02 32.25 -7.98
N LEU A 10 -9.86 31.71 -7.62
CA LEU A 10 -8.56 32.36 -7.70
C LEU A 10 -7.73 31.66 -8.77
N SER A 11 -7.26 32.40 -9.76
CA SER A 11 -6.35 31.89 -10.78
C SER A 11 -5.10 32.75 -10.87
N VAL A 12 -3.94 32.12 -10.69
CA VAL A 12 -2.63 32.76 -10.82
C VAL A 12 -1.89 32.05 -11.94
N GLN A 13 -1.67 32.74 -13.04
CA GLN A 13 -0.90 32.24 -14.17
C GLN A 13 0.60 32.52 -13.91
N GLY A 14 1.41 31.46 -14.05
CA GLY A 14 2.84 31.52 -13.75
C GLY A 14 3.18 31.17 -12.29
N SER A 15 4.43 31.40 -11.91
CA SER A 15 4.92 31.02 -10.58
C SER A 15 4.58 32.03 -9.50
N VAL A 16 4.29 31.49 -8.31
CA VAL A 16 4.09 32.30 -7.10
C VAL A 16 5.42 32.37 -6.37
N GLN A 17 6.03 33.55 -6.36
CA GLN A 17 7.28 33.80 -5.67
C GLN A 17 7.05 34.05 -4.18
N GLU A 18 7.98 33.66 -3.35
CA GLU A 18 7.97 33.88 -1.90
C GLU A 18 6.69 33.38 -1.18
N LEU A 19 5.99 32.39 -1.75
CA LEU A 19 4.90 31.73 -1.04
C LEU A 19 5.48 30.91 0.12
N LYS A 20 5.05 31.23 1.34
CA LYS A 20 5.45 30.46 2.55
C LYS A 20 4.31 29.58 3.06
N ARG A 21 3.08 30.05 2.86
CA ARG A 21 1.87 29.36 3.32
C ARG A 21 0.72 29.66 2.38
N ALA A 22 -0.05 28.61 2.03
CA ALA A 22 -1.33 28.73 1.34
C ALA A 22 -2.43 28.04 2.16
N VAL A 23 -3.56 28.70 2.33
CA VAL A 23 -4.70 28.17 3.09
C VAL A 23 -5.93 28.15 2.18
N PHE A 24 -6.46 26.97 1.94
CA PHE A 24 -7.65 26.76 1.12
C PHE A 24 -8.82 26.38 2.03
N ARG A 25 -9.82 27.27 2.12
CA ARG A 25 -11.00 27.09 2.97
C ARG A 25 -12.27 26.84 2.17
N GLY A 26 -12.24 27.09 0.87
CA GLY A 26 -13.35 26.91 -0.05
C GLY A 26 -13.06 27.48 -1.42
N GLY A 27 -13.98 27.26 -2.37
CA GLY A 27 -13.82 27.72 -3.75
C GLY A 27 -12.79 26.95 -4.56
N THR A 28 -12.34 27.54 -5.67
CA THR A 28 -11.36 26.93 -6.58
C THR A 28 -10.09 27.78 -6.65
N THR A 29 -8.93 27.17 -6.51
CA THR A 29 -7.63 27.84 -6.66
C THR A 29 -6.84 27.15 -7.76
N LEU A 30 -6.35 27.92 -8.72
CA LEU A 30 -5.46 27.45 -9.77
C LEU A 30 -4.15 28.23 -9.66
N LEU A 31 -3.05 27.56 -9.40
CA LEU A 31 -1.72 28.15 -9.32
C LEU A 31 -0.84 27.51 -10.41
N GLY A 32 0.08 28.27 -10.99
CA GLY A 32 1.08 27.75 -11.90
C GLY A 32 2.10 26.91 -11.15
N ALA A 33 3.03 27.55 -10.46
CA ALA A 33 4.06 26.89 -9.66
C ALA A 33 4.28 27.60 -8.33
N ALA A 34 4.76 26.86 -7.32
CA ALA A 34 5.35 27.42 -6.11
C ALA A 34 6.88 27.23 -6.21
N GLU A 35 7.63 28.30 -6.43
CA GLU A 35 9.08 28.21 -6.65
C GLU A 35 9.89 27.82 -5.41
N GLN A 36 9.31 27.99 -4.23
CA GLN A 36 9.96 27.70 -2.96
C GLN A 36 9.08 26.77 -2.12
N LYS A 37 9.72 26.07 -1.20
CA LYS A 37 8.98 25.27 -0.23
C LYS A 37 7.92 26.08 0.51
N ALA A 38 6.74 25.54 0.60
CA ALA A 38 5.59 26.18 1.21
C ALA A 38 4.75 25.17 2.01
N GLU A 39 4.00 25.70 2.97
CA GLU A 39 3.00 24.96 3.71
C GLU A 39 1.63 25.16 3.03
N PHE A 40 1.01 24.08 2.64
CA PHE A 40 -0.33 24.05 2.04
C PHE A 40 -1.31 23.45 3.04
N ILE A 41 -2.32 24.24 3.43
CA ILE A 41 -3.34 23.82 4.39
C ILE A 41 -4.69 23.79 3.68
N LEU A 42 -5.30 22.59 3.69
CA LEU A 42 -6.62 22.38 3.14
C LEU A 42 -7.66 22.23 4.26
N SER A 43 -8.65 23.07 4.24
CA SER A 43 -9.83 22.96 5.10
C SER A 43 -11.13 23.07 4.29
N GLY A 44 -11.04 23.00 2.97
CA GLY A 44 -12.15 22.97 2.02
C GLY A 44 -11.79 23.48 0.63
N GLY A 45 -12.66 23.21 -0.34
CA GLY A 45 -12.50 23.65 -1.72
C GLY A 45 -11.56 22.78 -2.56
N THR A 46 -11.18 23.31 -3.73
CA THR A 46 -10.29 22.65 -4.68
C THR A 46 -9.08 23.53 -4.96
N ALA A 47 -7.89 22.99 -4.89
CA ALA A 47 -6.65 23.66 -5.28
C ALA A 47 -5.86 22.79 -6.25
N HIS A 48 -5.36 23.42 -7.32
CA HIS A 48 -4.53 22.76 -8.32
C HIS A 48 -3.27 23.57 -8.59
N LEU A 49 -2.11 22.90 -8.51
CA LEU A 49 -0.82 23.40 -8.97
C LEU A 49 -0.50 22.77 -10.32
N ALA A 50 -0.29 23.59 -11.35
CA ALA A 50 0.04 23.11 -12.68
C ALA A 50 1.39 22.38 -12.74
N ASP A 51 2.32 22.77 -11.84
CA ASP A 51 3.60 22.11 -11.66
C ASP A 51 3.64 21.31 -10.35
N GLY A 52 4.77 20.63 -10.09
CA GLY A 52 4.98 19.91 -8.84
C GLY A 52 5.17 20.84 -7.63
N LEU A 53 5.14 20.25 -6.45
CA LEU A 53 5.52 20.91 -5.21
C LEU A 53 7.04 21.06 -5.14
N ALA A 54 7.50 22.18 -4.60
CA ALA A 54 8.92 22.34 -4.31
C ALA A 54 9.34 21.41 -3.17
N GLU A 55 10.57 20.89 -3.25
CA GLU A 55 11.16 20.01 -2.22
C GLU A 55 11.07 20.62 -0.82
N GLY A 56 10.67 19.82 0.16
CA GLY A 56 10.46 20.21 1.54
C GLY A 56 9.17 21.00 1.80
N SER A 57 8.25 21.06 0.82
CA SER A 57 6.88 21.53 1.06
C SER A 57 6.11 20.56 1.94
N THR A 58 5.08 21.08 2.61
CA THR A 58 4.15 20.26 3.40
C THR A 58 2.72 20.48 2.94
N VAL A 59 1.91 19.41 2.97
CA VAL A 59 0.47 19.48 2.73
C VAL A 59 -0.24 18.98 3.97
N GLU A 60 -1.07 19.83 4.57
CA GLU A 60 -1.82 19.52 5.79
C GLU A 60 -3.29 19.87 5.63
N GLY A 61 -4.17 19.22 6.40
CA GLY A 61 -5.52 19.70 6.64
C GLY A 61 -6.61 18.64 6.57
N GLY A 62 -7.89 18.96 6.71
CA GLY A 62 -9.01 18.08 6.99
C GLY A 62 -10.11 17.99 5.93
N ALA A 63 -10.11 18.78 4.85
CA ALA A 63 -11.15 18.72 3.84
C ALA A 63 -10.74 19.40 2.53
N GLY A 64 -11.22 18.89 1.40
CA GLY A 64 -10.98 19.46 0.09
C GLY A 64 -10.11 18.61 -0.81
N VAL A 65 -9.90 19.09 -2.03
CA VAL A 65 -9.07 18.42 -3.04
C VAL A 65 -7.85 19.30 -3.34
N PHE A 66 -6.68 18.70 -3.26
CA PHE A 66 -5.43 19.31 -3.69
C PHE A 66 -4.80 18.45 -4.77
N SER A 67 -4.43 19.04 -5.88
CA SER A 67 -3.75 18.33 -6.97
C SER A 67 -2.51 19.10 -7.42
N ALA A 68 -1.47 18.37 -7.79
CA ALA A 68 -0.24 18.88 -8.35
C ALA A 68 0.34 17.88 -9.35
N GLN A 69 1.24 18.33 -10.24
CA GLN A 69 1.86 17.43 -11.21
C GLN A 69 2.76 16.38 -10.52
N SER A 70 3.41 16.75 -9.41
CA SER A 70 4.26 15.85 -8.61
C SER A 70 4.25 16.28 -7.15
N PHE A 71 4.35 15.31 -6.25
CA PHE A 71 4.53 15.50 -4.80
C PHE A 71 5.96 15.16 -4.34
N SER A 72 6.87 14.94 -5.28
CA SER A 72 8.24 14.51 -5.00
C SER A 72 8.95 15.46 -4.03
N GLY A 73 9.48 14.88 -2.92
CA GLY A 73 10.15 15.65 -1.87
C GLY A 73 9.23 16.46 -0.94
N ALA A 74 7.91 16.36 -1.10
CA ALA A 74 6.94 16.95 -0.18
C ALA A 74 6.52 15.95 0.91
N ALA A 75 6.21 16.43 2.12
CA ALA A 75 5.57 15.66 3.17
C ALA A 75 4.05 15.92 3.16
N VAL A 76 3.25 14.87 3.12
CA VAL A 76 1.78 14.95 3.15
C VAL A 76 1.31 14.40 4.49
N ASN A 77 0.77 15.28 5.33
CA ASN A 77 0.34 14.96 6.69
C ASN A 77 -1.19 14.92 6.76
N ASP A 78 -1.73 13.91 7.45
CA ASP A 78 -3.16 13.69 7.64
C ASP A 78 -3.97 13.50 6.34
N TYR A 79 -3.29 13.07 5.26
CA TYR A 79 -3.87 12.82 3.93
C TYR A 79 -3.18 11.65 3.23
N GLY A 80 -3.85 11.12 2.24
CA GLY A 80 -3.23 10.27 1.24
C GLY A 80 -2.87 11.08 -0.01
N ALA A 81 -1.63 11.06 -0.44
CA ALA A 81 -1.28 11.46 -1.79
C ALA A 81 -1.52 10.29 -2.73
N VAL A 82 -2.39 10.49 -3.71
CA VAL A 82 -2.74 9.49 -4.71
C VAL A 82 -2.29 9.96 -6.07
N LEU A 83 -1.33 9.23 -6.63
CA LEU A 83 -0.87 9.40 -8.00
C LEU A 83 -1.30 8.14 -8.76
N TRP A 84 -2.31 8.27 -9.59
CA TRP A 84 -2.89 7.18 -10.35
C TRP A 84 -2.45 7.26 -11.81
N ASP A 85 -1.95 6.15 -12.32
CA ASP A 85 -1.69 5.92 -13.74
C ASP A 85 -2.46 4.67 -14.16
N GLY A 86 -3.61 4.87 -14.78
CA GLY A 86 -4.49 3.80 -15.25
C GLY A 86 -3.91 3.09 -16.47
N ALA A 87 -4.21 1.80 -16.60
CA ALA A 87 -3.83 1.01 -17.78
C ALA A 87 -4.48 1.52 -19.08
N ASP A 88 -5.60 2.23 -18.95
CA ASP A 88 -6.31 2.91 -20.06
C ASP A 88 -5.70 4.27 -20.46
N GLY A 89 -4.61 4.69 -19.79
CA GLY A 89 -3.96 5.99 -19.99
C GLY A 89 -4.56 7.13 -19.18
N SER A 90 -5.54 6.86 -18.32
CA SER A 90 -6.01 7.85 -17.35
C SER A 90 -4.90 8.17 -16.32
N ALA A 91 -4.90 9.41 -15.82
CA ALA A 91 -3.95 9.82 -14.80
C ALA A 91 -4.58 10.78 -13.79
N TYR A 92 -4.23 10.62 -12.53
CA TYR A 92 -4.63 11.52 -11.46
C TYR A 92 -3.44 11.81 -10.53
N ARG A 93 -3.34 13.07 -10.11
CA ARG A 93 -2.32 13.53 -9.17
C ARG A 93 -3.02 14.37 -8.12
N GLY A 94 -3.21 13.82 -6.92
CA GLY A 94 -3.98 14.55 -5.91
C GLY A 94 -3.77 14.05 -4.49
N VAL A 95 -4.39 14.79 -3.57
CA VAL A 95 -4.43 14.51 -2.14
C VAL A 95 -5.87 14.44 -1.72
N TYR A 96 -6.26 13.42 -0.99
CA TYR A 96 -7.59 13.30 -0.40
C TYR A 96 -7.52 13.47 1.12
N GLY A 97 -8.55 14.12 1.69
CA GLY A 97 -8.56 14.48 3.10
C GLY A 97 -8.83 13.33 4.05
N ALA A 98 -8.24 13.40 5.25
CA ALA A 98 -8.58 12.54 6.37
C ALA A 98 -10.06 12.68 6.74
N GLY A 99 -10.79 11.58 6.82
CA GLY A 99 -12.23 11.55 7.08
C GLY A 99 -13.10 11.25 5.85
N TYR A 100 -12.50 11.18 4.67
CA TYR A 100 -13.15 10.69 3.46
C TYR A 100 -12.66 9.27 3.16
N TYR A 101 -13.13 8.32 3.97
CA TYR A 101 -12.76 6.92 3.78
C TYR A 101 -13.87 6.17 3.06
N PRO A 102 -13.49 5.25 2.17
CA PRO A 102 -14.46 4.40 1.48
C PRO A 102 -14.99 3.26 2.34
N THR A 103 -14.93 3.34 3.67
CA THR A 103 -15.44 2.28 4.54
C THR A 103 -16.93 2.03 4.40
N ASP A 104 -17.70 3.01 3.86
CA ASP A 104 -19.15 2.92 3.76
C ASP A 104 -19.75 3.29 2.40
N TYR A 105 -19.01 3.14 1.30
CA TYR A 105 -19.49 3.59 -0.01
C TYR A 105 -19.99 5.05 -0.01
N SER A 106 -19.35 5.92 0.76
CA SER A 106 -19.80 7.31 0.87
C SER A 106 -19.64 8.01 -0.47
N PRO A 107 -20.74 8.52 -1.06
CA PRO A 107 -20.68 9.30 -2.29
C PRO A 107 -19.83 10.58 -2.16
N ASP A 108 -19.52 11.01 -0.95
CA ASP A 108 -18.70 12.20 -0.70
C ASP A 108 -17.21 11.94 -1.00
N TRP A 109 -16.75 10.71 -0.84
CA TRP A 109 -15.38 10.35 -1.21
C TRP A 109 -15.21 10.32 -2.74
N ALA A 110 -16.19 9.80 -3.46
CA ALA A 110 -16.21 9.80 -4.93
C ALA A 110 -16.14 11.22 -5.53
N GLY A 111 -16.52 12.24 -4.77
CA GLY A 111 -16.41 13.65 -5.17
C GLY A 111 -14.99 14.24 -5.03
N THR A 112 -14.08 13.61 -4.27
CA THR A 112 -12.72 14.10 -4.02
C THR A 112 -11.68 13.43 -4.91
N VAL A 113 -11.95 12.22 -5.39
CA VAL A 113 -11.14 11.48 -6.37
C VAL A 113 -11.96 11.36 -7.65
N PRO A 114 -11.38 11.57 -8.85
CA PRO A 114 -12.10 11.38 -10.10
C PRO A 114 -12.79 10.01 -10.14
N SER A 115 -14.04 9.97 -10.61
CA SER A 115 -14.82 8.72 -10.66
C SER A 115 -14.11 7.59 -11.38
N ALA A 116 -13.38 7.90 -12.45
CA ALA A 116 -12.60 6.89 -13.18
C ALA A 116 -11.51 6.22 -12.32
N VAL A 117 -10.85 6.96 -11.42
CA VAL A 117 -9.86 6.39 -10.47
C VAL A 117 -10.58 5.56 -9.41
N TRP A 118 -11.69 6.09 -8.88
CA TRP A 118 -12.51 5.37 -7.91
C TRP A 118 -13.07 4.08 -8.48
N ASP A 119 -13.65 4.14 -9.68
CA ASP A 119 -14.19 2.98 -10.37
C ASP A 119 -13.10 1.94 -10.64
N ALA A 120 -11.89 2.38 -11.04
CA ALA A 120 -10.76 1.50 -11.25
C ALA A 120 -10.25 0.83 -9.95
N LEU A 121 -10.18 1.58 -8.84
CA LEU A 121 -9.78 1.03 -7.54
C LEU A 121 -10.80 0.06 -6.94
N ASN A 122 -12.09 0.22 -7.29
CA ASN A 122 -13.18 -0.61 -6.78
C ASN A 122 -13.70 -1.64 -7.78
N ALA A 123 -13.17 -1.67 -9.00
CA ALA A 123 -13.63 -2.63 -9.99
C ALA A 123 -13.33 -4.07 -9.54
N GLU A 124 -14.37 -4.89 -9.44
CA GLU A 124 -14.25 -6.34 -9.30
C GLU A 124 -13.63 -6.90 -10.59
N ASN A 125 -12.30 -6.82 -10.69
CA ASN A 125 -11.56 -7.40 -11.79
C ASN A 125 -11.99 -6.90 -13.20
N PRO A 126 -11.68 -5.64 -13.56
CA PRO A 126 -12.05 -5.10 -14.87
C PRO A 126 -11.26 -5.72 -16.04
N TYR A 127 -10.18 -6.46 -15.76
CA TYR A 127 -9.30 -6.99 -16.81
C TYR A 127 -9.07 -8.48 -16.63
N GLU A 128 -9.55 -9.29 -17.56
CA GLU A 128 -9.40 -10.77 -17.52
C GLU A 128 -7.94 -11.26 -17.52
N ASN A 129 -6.98 -10.42 -17.88
CA ASN A 129 -5.57 -10.78 -17.99
C ASN A 129 -4.61 -10.01 -17.08
N ASP A 130 -5.02 -8.86 -16.52
CA ASP A 130 -4.17 -8.05 -15.65
C ASP A 130 -4.71 -8.01 -14.21
N TRP A 131 -3.83 -8.18 -13.22
CA TRP A 131 -4.19 -8.12 -11.80
C TRP A 131 -4.62 -6.71 -11.38
N PHE A 132 -4.17 -5.69 -12.10
CA PHE A 132 -4.32 -4.31 -11.67
C PHE A 132 -4.78 -3.40 -12.81
N ALA A 133 -5.77 -2.58 -12.52
CA ALA A 133 -6.28 -1.57 -13.44
C ALA A 133 -5.30 -0.40 -13.70
N GLY A 134 -4.19 -0.37 -12.98
CA GLY A 134 -3.16 0.67 -13.09
C GLY A 134 -2.23 0.69 -11.89
N THR A 135 -1.40 1.72 -11.81
CA THR A 135 -0.45 1.92 -10.72
C THR A 135 -0.88 3.08 -9.83
N LEU A 136 -1.02 2.79 -8.54
CA LEU A 136 -1.23 3.77 -7.50
C LEU A 136 0.11 4.10 -6.84
N THR A 137 0.63 5.29 -7.05
CA THR A 137 1.87 5.71 -6.41
C THR A 137 1.57 6.41 -5.09
N LEU A 138 2.17 5.91 -4.03
CA LEU A 138 2.21 6.53 -2.70
C LEU A 138 3.56 7.21 -2.54
N GLU A 139 3.56 8.50 -2.27
CA GLU A 139 4.78 9.30 -2.14
C GLU A 139 4.71 10.17 -0.89
N ASN A 140 5.48 9.81 0.15
CA ASN A 140 5.49 10.47 1.45
C ASN A 140 4.07 10.64 2.03
N THR A 141 3.27 9.58 1.93
CA THR A 141 1.84 9.58 2.25
C THR A 141 1.60 9.14 3.68
N HIS A 142 0.75 9.87 4.40
CA HIS A 142 0.24 9.49 5.71
C HIS A 142 -1.29 9.40 5.65
N ALA A 143 -1.80 8.18 5.48
CA ALA A 143 -3.23 7.92 5.43
C ALA A 143 -3.66 7.10 6.65
N PRO A 144 -4.82 7.33 7.25
CA PRO A 144 -5.30 6.47 8.32
C PRO A 144 -5.75 5.10 7.79
N GLU A 145 -6.26 5.03 6.57
CA GLU A 145 -6.74 3.79 5.96
C GLU A 145 -6.66 3.88 4.43
N LEU A 146 -6.47 2.75 3.75
CA LEU A 146 -6.48 2.67 2.29
C LEU A 146 -7.02 1.30 1.86
N LEU A 147 -8.17 1.28 1.21
CA LEU A 147 -8.88 0.04 0.83
C LEU A 147 -9.18 0.01 -0.68
N PRO A 148 -8.19 -0.30 -1.54
CA PRO A 148 -8.43 -0.54 -2.96
C PRO A 148 -9.07 -1.92 -3.17
N TRP A 149 -10.38 -2.00 -3.11
CA TRP A 149 -11.15 -3.24 -3.14
C TRP A 149 -10.85 -4.16 -4.33
N GLY A 150 -10.62 -3.59 -5.50
CA GLY A 150 -10.33 -4.35 -6.71
C GLY A 150 -8.88 -4.83 -6.83
N GLY A 151 -8.01 -4.40 -5.96
CA GLY A 151 -6.58 -4.65 -6.02
C GLY A 151 -5.79 -3.46 -6.61
N ALA A 152 -4.56 -3.28 -6.16
CA ALA A 152 -3.71 -2.19 -6.59
C ALA A 152 -2.24 -2.60 -6.77
N HIS A 153 -1.65 -2.17 -7.87
CA HIS A 153 -0.20 -2.06 -7.96
C HIS A 153 0.21 -0.77 -7.24
N LEU A 154 0.85 -0.92 -6.09
CA LEU A 154 1.28 0.16 -5.23
C LEU A 154 2.76 0.46 -5.46
N ARG A 155 3.04 1.55 -6.12
CA ARG A 155 4.41 2.07 -6.22
C ARG A 155 4.70 2.94 -5.01
N VAL A 156 5.57 2.47 -4.14
CA VAL A 156 5.92 3.10 -2.87
C VAL A 156 7.20 3.90 -3.03
N LEU A 157 7.12 5.21 -2.84
CA LEU A 157 8.26 6.14 -2.92
C LEU A 157 8.40 6.89 -1.59
N GLY A 158 9.65 7.00 -1.10
CA GLY A 158 9.89 7.66 0.19
C GLY A 158 9.30 6.88 1.38
N GLU A 159 8.82 7.60 2.39
CA GLU A 159 8.27 7.04 3.62
C GLU A 159 6.75 7.21 3.65
N ASN A 160 6.03 6.10 3.79
CA ASN A 160 4.58 6.10 3.77
C ASN A 160 4.01 5.38 5.00
N THR A 161 2.87 5.86 5.49
CA THR A 161 2.15 5.21 6.60
C THR A 161 0.67 5.11 6.29
N VAL A 162 0.09 3.95 6.65
CA VAL A 162 -1.35 3.71 6.72
C VAL A 162 -1.66 3.30 8.15
N GLY A 163 -2.27 4.20 8.93
CA GLY A 163 -2.46 4.00 10.37
C GLY A 163 -3.35 2.80 10.73
N GLY A 164 -4.34 2.51 9.92
CA GLY A 164 -5.25 1.38 10.03
C GLY A 164 -4.96 0.29 9.00
N THR A 165 -6.02 -0.16 8.31
CA THR A 165 -5.96 -1.24 7.34
C THR A 165 -5.58 -0.75 5.95
N LEU A 166 -4.65 -1.45 5.32
CA LEU A 166 -4.41 -1.44 3.89
C LEU A 166 -4.90 -2.77 3.32
N GLY A 167 -5.93 -2.75 2.49
CA GLY A 167 -6.60 -3.97 2.07
C GLY A 167 -7.08 -3.95 0.63
N GLY A 168 -7.46 -5.14 0.13
CA GLY A 168 -7.97 -5.33 -1.22
C GLY A 168 -7.95 -6.80 -1.63
N THR A 169 -8.25 -7.10 -2.90
CA THR A 169 -8.14 -8.46 -3.46
C THR A 169 -6.73 -8.77 -3.95
N GLY A 170 -5.93 -7.75 -4.26
CA GLY A 170 -4.55 -7.89 -4.67
C GLY A 170 -3.72 -6.67 -4.33
N LEU A 171 -2.52 -6.87 -3.79
CA LEU A 171 -1.57 -5.81 -3.47
C LEU A 171 -0.19 -6.19 -4.02
N LEU A 172 0.31 -5.40 -4.95
CA LEU A 172 1.68 -5.51 -5.45
C LEU A 172 2.47 -4.27 -5.02
N PHE A 173 3.50 -4.44 -4.22
CA PHE A 173 4.36 -3.37 -3.74
C PHE A 173 5.66 -3.31 -4.54
N THR A 174 5.96 -2.14 -5.12
CA THR A 174 7.18 -1.84 -5.87
C THR A 174 7.70 -0.44 -5.54
N GLY A 175 8.84 -0.04 -6.11
CA GLY A 175 9.33 1.34 -6.07
C GLY A 175 10.43 1.64 -5.05
N GLY A 176 10.78 0.69 -4.20
CA GLY A 176 11.97 0.78 -3.31
C GLY A 176 11.82 1.69 -2.08
N GLY A 177 10.65 2.29 -1.87
CA GLY A 177 10.37 3.08 -0.66
C GLY A 177 9.94 2.21 0.53
N SER A 178 9.48 2.86 1.60
CA SER A 178 8.99 2.20 2.81
C SER A 178 7.51 2.49 3.06
N LEU A 179 6.79 1.48 3.51
CA LEU A 179 5.40 1.55 3.91
C LEU A 179 5.20 0.87 5.26
N ALA A 180 4.59 1.59 6.21
CA ALA A 180 4.12 1.01 7.45
C ALA A 180 2.59 1.04 7.48
N ALA A 181 1.95 -0.11 7.73
CA ALA A 181 0.50 -0.25 7.87
C ALA A 181 0.15 -0.80 9.26
N GLY A 182 -1.02 -0.45 9.78
CA GLY A 182 -1.55 -1.10 10.97
C GLY A 182 -1.84 -2.57 10.69
N GLU A 183 -2.52 -2.84 9.57
CA GLU A 183 -2.86 -4.18 9.11
C GLU A 183 -2.78 -4.26 7.58
N LEU A 184 -2.34 -5.40 7.06
CA LEU A 184 -2.56 -5.80 5.67
C LEU A 184 -3.68 -6.83 5.61
N SER A 185 -4.72 -6.55 4.81
CA SER A 185 -5.89 -7.42 4.70
C SER A 185 -6.22 -7.71 3.23
N VAL A 186 -5.95 -8.93 2.78
CA VAL A 186 -6.04 -9.30 1.35
C VAL A 186 -6.99 -10.49 1.18
N TRP A 187 -8.19 -10.22 0.65
CA TRP A 187 -9.26 -11.22 0.60
C TRP A 187 -9.92 -11.31 -0.77
N SER A 188 -10.18 -12.53 -1.18
CA SER A 188 -11.05 -12.81 -2.32
C SER A 188 -12.48 -13.03 -1.80
N LEU A 189 -13.33 -12.02 -1.92
CA LEU A 189 -14.75 -12.11 -1.59
C LEU A 189 -15.56 -12.53 -2.83
N GLY A 190 -15.60 -13.82 -3.10
CA GLY A 190 -16.43 -14.35 -4.20
C GLY A 190 -15.93 -14.03 -5.60
N SER A 191 -14.72 -13.51 -5.76
CA SER A 191 -14.11 -13.24 -7.06
C SER A 191 -13.59 -14.51 -7.71
N VAL A 192 -13.50 -14.47 -9.03
CA VAL A 192 -12.96 -15.57 -9.85
C VAL A 192 -11.45 -15.74 -9.66
N ARG A 193 -10.77 -14.77 -9.02
CA ARG A 193 -9.32 -14.78 -8.80
C ARG A 193 -8.94 -14.97 -7.35
N ALA A 194 -7.90 -15.76 -7.14
CA ALA A 194 -7.24 -15.88 -5.85
C ALA A 194 -6.53 -14.57 -5.46
N PRO A 195 -6.49 -14.21 -4.18
CA PRO A 195 -5.83 -12.99 -3.73
C PRO A 195 -4.30 -13.06 -3.95
N LEU A 196 -3.70 -11.92 -4.23
CA LEU A 196 -2.26 -11.75 -4.40
C LEU A 196 -1.73 -10.69 -3.45
N LEU A 197 -0.66 -11.00 -2.72
CA LEU A 197 0.18 -10.02 -2.07
C LEU A 197 1.63 -10.25 -2.52
N ALA A 198 2.26 -9.24 -3.12
CA ALA A 198 3.63 -9.36 -3.58
C ALA A 198 4.48 -8.15 -3.16
N VAL A 199 5.73 -8.41 -2.73
CA VAL A 199 6.72 -7.38 -2.38
C VAL A 199 7.93 -7.54 -3.28
N GLN A 200 8.21 -6.49 -4.07
CA GLN A 200 9.23 -6.47 -5.12
C GLN A 200 10.05 -5.16 -5.10
N ASP A 201 11.04 -5.08 -5.96
CA ASP A 201 11.84 -3.88 -6.26
C ASP A 201 12.50 -3.23 -5.04
N GLY A 202 12.89 -4.01 -4.04
CA GLY A 202 13.53 -3.48 -2.83
C GLY A 202 12.59 -2.72 -1.90
N THR A 203 11.28 -2.80 -2.09
CA THR A 203 10.29 -2.12 -1.25
C THR A 203 10.28 -2.71 0.16
N ASN A 204 10.19 -1.84 1.17
CA ASN A 204 10.13 -2.25 2.57
C ASN A 204 8.72 -2.07 3.11
N VAL A 205 8.04 -3.17 3.41
CA VAL A 205 6.68 -3.17 3.94
C VAL A 205 6.69 -3.68 5.37
N ARG A 206 6.04 -2.94 6.27
CA ARG A 206 5.84 -3.34 7.67
C ARG A 206 4.37 -3.25 8.02
N CYS A 207 3.86 -4.22 8.78
CA CYS A 207 2.50 -4.14 9.32
C CYS A 207 2.42 -4.72 10.74
N GLY A 208 1.40 -4.29 11.48
CA GLY A 208 1.08 -4.86 12.79
C GLY A 208 0.52 -6.27 12.67
N ALA A 209 -0.38 -6.49 11.70
CA ALA A 209 -0.95 -7.80 11.39
C ALA A 209 -1.06 -8.01 9.87
N LEU A 210 -1.08 -9.27 9.44
CA LEU A 210 -1.34 -9.66 8.06
C LEU A 210 -2.36 -10.78 8.02
N HIS A 211 -3.50 -10.50 7.37
CA HIS A 211 -4.56 -11.46 7.12
C HIS A 211 -4.76 -11.61 5.61
N MET A 212 -4.68 -12.84 5.12
CA MET A 212 -4.92 -13.12 3.70
C MET A 212 -5.70 -14.41 3.55
N GLY A 213 -6.71 -14.38 2.71
CA GLY A 213 -7.50 -15.58 2.51
C GLY A 213 -8.19 -15.66 1.16
N SER A 214 -8.38 -16.89 0.69
CA SER A 214 -9.14 -17.20 -0.52
C SER A 214 -10.32 -18.10 -0.19
N ASN A 215 -11.51 -17.64 -0.56
CA ASN A 215 -12.73 -18.47 -0.60
C ASN A 215 -12.91 -19.13 -1.97
N ALA A 216 -12.04 -18.82 -2.94
CA ALA A 216 -12.02 -19.43 -4.26
C ALA A 216 -11.42 -20.85 -4.23
N GLU A 217 -11.62 -21.61 -5.29
CA GLU A 217 -10.95 -22.91 -5.48
C GLU A 217 -9.42 -22.75 -5.63
N GLU A 218 -9.00 -21.61 -6.19
CA GLU A 218 -7.58 -21.27 -6.35
C GLU A 218 -6.99 -20.72 -5.05
N LYS A 219 -5.76 -21.13 -4.75
CA LYS A 219 -5.02 -20.64 -3.58
C LYS A 219 -4.56 -19.19 -3.79
N GLY A 220 -4.66 -18.39 -2.75
CA GLY A 220 -4.00 -17.08 -2.70
C GLY A 220 -2.48 -17.22 -2.78
N THR A 221 -1.80 -16.12 -3.10
CA THR A 221 -0.33 -16.09 -3.16
C THR A 221 0.23 -14.91 -2.39
N LEU A 222 1.05 -15.20 -1.39
CA LEU A 222 1.95 -14.23 -0.76
C LEU A 222 3.36 -14.46 -1.31
N LEU A 223 3.91 -13.46 -2.01
CA LEU A 223 5.22 -13.53 -2.65
C LEU A 223 6.16 -12.45 -2.08
N VAL A 224 7.32 -12.86 -1.60
CA VAL A 224 8.45 -11.96 -1.31
C VAL A 224 9.58 -12.29 -2.28
N GLU A 225 9.82 -11.42 -3.26
CA GLU A 225 10.81 -11.63 -4.31
C GLU A 225 12.06 -10.80 -4.07
N SER A 226 11.87 -9.51 -3.71
CA SER A 226 12.96 -8.60 -3.35
C SER A 226 12.42 -7.47 -2.48
N GLY A 227 13.22 -6.94 -1.57
CA GLY A 227 12.75 -6.02 -0.53
C GLY A 227 12.48 -6.73 0.79
N SER A 228 11.62 -6.18 1.64
CA SER A 228 11.30 -6.79 2.92
C SER A 228 9.81 -6.71 3.26
N LEU A 229 9.32 -7.76 3.94
CA LEU A 229 8.02 -7.78 4.60
C LEU A 229 8.22 -8.14 6.07
N THR A 230 7.80 -7.25 6.95
CA THR A 230 7.85 -7.47 8.41
C THR A 230 6.44 -7.43 8.97
N VAL A 231 6.01 -8.49 9.63
CA VAL A 231 4.74 -8.58 10.36
C VAL A 231 5.03 -8.63 11.85
N GLY A 232 4.61 -7.61 12.58
CA GLY A 232 4.93 -7.45 14.01
C GLY A 232 4.06 -8.27 14.95
N GLY A 233 2.86 -8.65 14.53
CA GLY A 233 1.88 -9.40 15.31
C GLY A 233 1.35 -10.61 14.54
N GLU A 234 0.04 -10.76 14.51
CA GLU A 234 -0.61 -11.93 13.89
C GLU A 234 -0.33 -12.02 12.38
N PHE A 235 0.09 -13.20 11.96
CA PHE A 235 0.20 -13.59 10.56
C PHE A 235 -0.70 -14.79 10.30
N TRP A 236 -1.73 -14.59 9.50
CA TRP A 236 -2.68 -15.64 9.19
C TRP A 236 -2.99 -15.71 7.70
N LEU A 237 -2.77 -16.91 7.13
CA LEU A 237 -3.15 -17.23 5.76
C LEU A 237 -4.20 -18.34 5.74
N GLN A 238 -5.23 -18.16 4.93
CA GLN A 238 -6.26 -19.17 4.67
C GLN A 238 -6.30 -19.52 3.18
N ASN A 239 -6.08 -20.78 2.85
CA ASN A 239 -6.03 -21.25 1.46
C ASN A 239 -5.08 -20.41 0.58
N ALA A 240 -3.83 -20.28 1.02
CA ALA A 240 -2.83 -19.46 0.35
C ALA A 240 -1.43 -20.08 0.40
N ALA A 241 -0.62 -19.79 -0.62
CA ALA A 241 0.78 -20.16 -0.66
C ALA A 241 1.65 -18.99 -0.19
N LEU A 242 2.62 -19.29 0.69
CA LEU A 242 3.71 -18.38 1.03
C LEU A 242 4.93 -18.74 0.17
N THR A 243 5.39 -17.83 -0.65
CA THR A 243 6.56 -18.02 -1.52
C THR A 243 7.61 -16.96 -1.25
N VAL A 244 8.83 -17.37 -0.94
CA VAL A 244 9.99 -16.48 -0.77
C VAL A 244 11.07 -16.90 -1.73
N THR A 245 11.35 -16.07 -2.72
CA THR A 245 12.37 -16.32 -3.75
C THR A 245 13.61 -15.44 -3.56
N GLY A 246 13.47 -14.37 -2.75
CA GLY A 246 14.54 -13.42 -2.41
C GLY A 246 14.06 -12.45 -1.33
N GLY A 247 14.86 -11.42 -1.05
CA GLY A 247 14.52 -10.40 -0.04
C GLY A 247 14.47 -10.93 1.38
N GLU A 248 13.64 -10.33 2.23
CA GLU A 248 13.54 -10.64 3.66
C GLU A 248 12.07 -10.73 4.10
N LEU A 249 11.72 -11.80 4.82
CA LEU A 249 10.44 -11.96 5.50
C LEU A 249 10.71 -12.16 7.00
N THR A 250 10.12 -11.28 7.83
CA THR A 250 10.17 -11.40 9.29
C THR A 250 8.76 -11.50 9.85
N LEU A 251 8.46 -12.58 10.55
CA LEU A 251 7.22 -12.81 11.28
C LEU A 251 7.55 -12.83 12.78
N ALA A 252 7.28 -11.69 13.45
CA ALA A 252 7.65 -11.50 14.85
C ALA A 252 6.57 -12.01 15.83
N GLY A 253 5.35 -12.21 15.36
CA GLY A 253 4.26 -12.78 16.14
C GLY A 253 3.94 -14.22 15.74
N ASP A 254 2.77 -14.68 16.17
CA ASP A 254 2.27 -16.01 15.83
C ASP A 254 1.98 -16.10 14.32
N ALA A 255 2.51 -17.15 13.70
CA ALA A 255 2.36 -17.38 12.27
C ALA A 255 1.60 -18.68 12.00
N SER A 256 0.48 -18.58 11.29
CA SER A 256 -0.35 -19.72 10.93
C SER A 256 -0.82 -19.69 9.48
N ILE A 257 -0.87 -20.85 8.89
CA ILE A 257 -1.44 -21.12 7.56
C ILE A 257 -2.40 -22.28 7.69
N ASP A 258 -3.71 -22.07 7.53
CA ASP A 258 -4.70 -23.15 7.70
C ASP A 258 -4.56 -24.21 6.62
N ARG A 259 -4.54 -23.79 5.35
CA ARG A 259 -4.31 -24.63 4.18
C ARG A 259 -3.45 -23.88 3.19
N GLY A 260 -2.41 -24.53 2.68
CA GLY A 260 -1.54 -23.85 1.74
C GLY A 260 -0.25 -24.60 1.47
N GLU A 261 0.73 -23.84 1.06
CA GLU A 261 2.08 -24.36 0.80
C GLU A 261 3.08 -23.27 1.20
N VAL A 262 4.23 -23.69 1.65
CA VAL A 262 5.35 -22.79 1.95
C VAL A 262 6.54 -23.18 1.08
N HIS A 263 6.95 -22.26 0.21
CA HIS A 263 8.07 -22.43 -0.69
C HIS A 263 9.16 -21.39 -0.42
N ILE A 264 10.31 -21.80 0.07
CA ILE A 264 11.44 -20.90 0.30
C ILE A 264 12.60 -21.37 -0.59
N SER A 265 12.92 -20.58 -1.62
CA SER A 265 13.99 -20.87 -2.57
C SER A 265 15.15 -19.87 -2.52
N GLY A 266 14.98 -18.75 -1.81
CA GLY A 266 15.99 -17.71 -1.65
C GLY A 266 15.66 -16.76 -0.50
N GLY A 267 16.48 -15.71 -0.33
CA GLY A 267 16.28 -14.70 0.69
C GLY A 267 16.53 -15.14 2.13
N THR A 268 16.04 -14.36 3.07
CA THR A 268 16.08 -14.65 4.52
C THR A 268 14.65 -14.63 5.07
N VAL A 269 14.28 -15.69 5.78
CA VAL A 269 12.97 -15.81 6.43
C VAL A 269 13.19 -16.04 7.92
N SER A 270 12.59 -15.21 8.76
CA SER A 270 12.62 -15.33 10.23
C SER A 270 11.22 -15.55 10.77
N PHE A 271 11.02 -16.64 11.48
CA PHE A 271 9.83 -16.96 12.27
C PHE A 271 10.20 -16.89 13.75
N GLU A 272 9.89 -15.76 14.42
CA GLU A 272 10.32 -15.59 15.82
C GLU A 272 9.57 -16.50 16.80
N HIS A 273 8.32 -16.87 16.50
CA HIS A 273 7.51 -17.81 17.29
C HIS A 273 7.25 -19.14 16.56
N GLY A 274 7.92 -19.36 15.43
CA GLY A 274 7.71 -20.52 14.57
C GLY A 274 6.60 -20.33 13.55
N LEU A 275 6.29 -21.42 12.82
CA LEU A 275 5.23 -21.45 11.81
C LEU A 275 4.40 -22.72 11.96
N TRP A 276 3.10 -22.59 12.07
CA TRP A 276 2.15 -23.70 11.99
C TRP A 276 1.45 -23.72 10.63
N LEU A 277 1.48 -24.88 9.97
CA LEU A 277 0.76 -25.17 8.73
C LEU A 277 -0.20 -26.34 8.99
N GLY A 278 -1.50 -26.12 8.86
CA GLY A 278 -2.54 -27.14 9.10
C GLY A 278 -2.57 -28.20 8.02
N GLU A 279 -2.70 -27.81 6.75
CA GLU A 279 -2.68 -28.71 5.60
C GLU A 279 -1.71 -28.20 4.51
N GLY A 280 -0.81 -29.07 4.04
CA GLY A 280 0.12 -28.81 2.94
C GLY A 280 1.57 -29.01 3.31
N ASP A 281 2.47 -28.68 2.40
CA ASP A 281 3.88 -28.95 2.53
C ASP A 281 4.70 -27.66 2.76
N ILE A 282 5.75 -27.77 3.56
CA ILE A 282 6.82 -26.78 3.70
C ILE A 282 8.03 -27.26 2.91
N VAL A 283 8.44 -26.52 1.89
CA VAL A 283 9.54 -26.89 1.00
C VAL A 283 10.61 -25.79 1.01
N ILE A 284 11.80 -26.12 1.47
CA ILE A 284 12.95 -25.23 1.52
C ILE A 284 14.01 -25.77 0.56
N THR A 285 14.27 -25.03 -0.51
CA THR A 285 15.26 -25.39 -1.55
C THR A 285 16.45 -24.44 -1.59
N GLY A 286 16.37 -23.31 -0.88
CA GLY A 286 17.43 -22.29 -0.83
C GLY A 286 17.18 -21.26 0.26
N GLY A 287 18.02 -20.23 0.31
CA GLY A 287 17.91 -19.14 1.29
C GLY A 287 18.36 -19.50 2.71
N THR A 288 18.01 -18.63 3.65
CA THR A 288 18.24 -18.81 5.09
C THR A 288 16.91 -18.74 5.83
N VAL A 289 16.59 -19.77 6.59
CA VAL A 289 15.41 -19.80 7.46
C VAL A 289 15.87 -19.82 8.92
N ILE A 290 15.37 -18.85 9.68
CA ILE A 290 15.67 -18.68 11.10
C ILE A 290 14.40 -19.03 11.86
N VAL A 291 14.47 -20.02 12.74
CA VAL A 291 13.34 -20.50 13.54
C VAL A 291 13.79 -20.76 14.97
N PRO A 292 12.94 -20.53 15.98
CA PRO A 292 13.26 -20.92 17.35
C PRO A 292 13.47 -22.42 17.45
N GLY A 293 14.32 -22.82 18.36
CA GLY A 293 14.54 -24.23 18.67
C GLY A 293 13.36 -24.87 19.42
N GLY A 294 13.34 -26.21 19.45
CA GLY A 294 12.35 -26.97 20.19
C GLY A 294 10.99 -27.13 19.46
N GLU A 295 9.89 -27.17 20.21
CA GLU A 295 8.56 -27.41 19.68
C GLU A 295 7.98 -26.22 18.90
N ALA A 296 8.56 -25.03 19.04
CA ALA A 296 8.13 -23.80 18.36
C ALA A 296 8.73 -23.60 16.96
N GLY A 297 9.18 -24.64 16.30
CA GLY A 297 9.82 -24.57 14.98
C GLY A 297 8.85 -24.49 13.81
N LEU A 298 9.17 -25.23 12.73
CA LEU A 298 8.30 -25.39 11.57
C LEU A 298 7.43 -26.65 11.75
N THR A 299 6.13 -26.48 11.79
CA THR A 299 5.16 -27.57 11.95
C THR A 299 4.25 -27.67 10.73
N ALA A 300 4.19 -28.84 10.09
CA ALA A 300 3.18 -29.17 9.09
C ALA A 300 2.33 -30.32 9.66
N GLU A 301 1.11 -30.03 10.10
CA GLU A 301 0.25 -31.01 10.81
C GLU A 301 -0.23 -32.12 9.87
N ASN A 302 -0.76 -31.76 8.70
CA ASN A 302 -1.18 -32.69 7.67
C ASN A 302 -0.37 -32.49 6.39
N GLY A 303 0.94 -32.70 6.49
CA GLY A 303 1.89 -32.51 5.41
C GLY A 303 3.29 -32.89 5.83
N LYS A 304 4.28 -32.40 5.11
CA LYS A 304 5.69 -32.67 5.38
C LYS A 304 6.53 -31.41 5.28
N VAL A 305 7.61 -31.41 6.03
CA VAL A 305 8.70 -30.43 5.89
C VAL A 305 9.83 -31.07 5.09
N THR A 306 10.17 -30.48 3.96
CA THR A 306 11.26 -30.94 3.09
C THR A 306 12.32 -29.86 2.97
N ILE A 307 13.57 -30.18 3.34
CA ILE A 307 14.71 -29.29 3.23
C ILE A 307 15.70 -29.95 2.30
N SER A 308 15.88 -29.43 1.09
CA SER A 308 16.78 -29.97 0.08
C SER A 308 17.92 -29.00 -0.28
N GLY A 309 17.89 -27.78 0.24
CA GLY A 309 18.92 -26.75 0.09
C GLY A 309 18.72 -25.61 1.08
N GLY A 310 19.62 -24.61 1.02
CA GLY A 310 19.61 -23.50 1.96
C GLY A 310 20.13 -23.84 3.35
N ALA A 311 19.84 -22.95 4.31
CA ALA A 311 20.20 -23.11 5.72
C ALA A 311 18.98 -22.90 6.62
N VAL A 312 18.75 -23.80 7.56
CA VAL A 312 17.80 -23.64 8.65
C VAL A 312 18.58 -23.58 9.95
N ARG A 313 18.38 -22.57 10.76
CA ARG A 313 19.17 -22.34 11.98
C ARG A 313 18.32 -21.68 13.07
N GLU A 314 18.77 -21.80 14.28
CA GLU A 314 18.27 -21.03 15.42
C GLU A 314 18.78 -19.56 15.33
N PRO A 315 18.07 -18.60 15.98
CA PRO A 315 18.44 -17.18 16.01
C PRO A 315 19.83 -16.92 16.55
#